data_7f072915828b6754b5f664802b3ec29b
#
_entry.id   7f072915828b6754b5f664802b3ec29b
#
_cell.length_a   1.000
_cell.length_b   1.000
_cell.length_c   1.000
_cell.angle_alpha   90.00
_cell.angle_beta   90.00
_cell.angle_gamma   90.00
#
_symmetry.space_group_name_H-M   'P 1'
#
loop_
_entity.id
_entity.type
_entity.pdbx_description
1 polymer ?
#
loop_
_entity_poly.entity_id
_entity_poly.type
_entity_poly.pdbx_seq_one_letter_code
_entity_poly.pdbx_strand_id
1 'polypeptide(L)'
;MREEKVLISSAAIRLEGLLSNQEALQLKGGVILCHPHPQHGGNMYNPVITTAAEVASQEGFLTLRFNFRGVGESEGSYEEGIGEREDVKAVIDYFYSKLKGANPLLVLLGYSFGAWVGLSVAVEDGRIGGVVGIAPPLEIYGFTFMEKYKKKKLFVAGSQDPICPTSVLEAWFQPLEEPKSLAIIPEADHFFFSHTHLLIQPIREFLRKF
;
A
#
# COMPACT_ATOMS: atom_id res chain seq x y z
N MET A 1 14.23 12.43 4.51
CA MET A 1 14.12 11.08 5.12
C MET A 1 15.39 10.30 4.77
N ARG A 2 16.09 9.73 5.75
CA ARG A 2 17.16 8.75 5.47
C ARG A 2 16.51 7.40 5.20
N GLU A 3 16.99 6.69 4.17
CA GLU A 3 16.50 5.35 3.81
C GLU A 3 17.68 4.38 3.76
N GLU A 4 17.45 3.18 4.20
CA GLU A 4 18.41 2.07 4.17
C GLU A 4 17.93 1.02 3.16
N LYS A 5 18.82 0.59 2.27
CA LYS A 5 18.55 -0.56 1.40
C LYS A 5 18.50 -1.84 2.24
N VAL A 6 17.48 -2.63 2.04
CA VAL A 6 17.30 -3.92 2.71
C VAL A 6 17.03 -5.02 1.69
N LEU A 7 17.42 -6.23 2.04
CA LEU A 7 17.08 -7.45 1.30
C LEU A 7 16.13 -8.28 2.17
N ILE A 8 15.01 -8.67 1.58
CA ILE A 8 13.94 -9.40 2.26
C ILE A 8 13.84 -10.78 1.61
N SER A 9 13.95 -11.85 2.41
CA SER A 9 13.79 -13.21 1.93
C SER A 9 12.31 -13.52 1.71
N SER A 10 11.94 -13.90 0.49
CA SER A 10 10.62 -14.38 0.11
C SER A 10 10.76 -15.78 -0.52
N ALA A 11 10.49 -16.82 0.27
CA ALA A 11 10.76 -18.20 -0.10
C ALA A 11 12.20 -18.40 -0.60
N ALA A 12 12.39 -18.74 -1.88
CA ALA A 12 13.70 -18.99 -2.50
C ALA A 12 14.32 -17.74 -3.14
N ILE A 13 13.66 -16.58 -3.10
CA ILE A 13 14.13 -15.34 -3.73
C ILE A 13 14.36 -14.23 -2.71
N ARG A 14 15.08 -13.19 -3.13
CA ARG A 14 15.31 -11.98 -2.34
C ARG A 14 14.65 -10.79 -3.03
N LEU A 15 13.96 -10.00 -2.23
CA LEU A 15 13.35 -8.76 -2.67
C LEU A 15 14.17 -7.58 -2.18
N GLU A 16 14.37 -6.58 -3.02
CA GLU A 16 14.94 -5.32 -2.58
C GLU A 16 13.87 -4.43 -1.94
N GLY A 17 14.28 -3.66 -0.93
CA GLY A 17 13.41 -2.69 -0.29
C GLY A 17 14.19 -1.49 0.23
N LEU A 18 13.43 -0.46 0.57
CA LEU A 18 13.92 0.76 1.23
C LEU A 18 13.16 0.93 2.55
N LEU A 19 13.90 0.76 3.63
CA LEU A 19 13.41 1.01 4.99
C LEU A 19 13.75 2.45 5.37
N SER A 20 12.75 3.25 5.75
CA SER A 20 13.04 4.58 6.29
C SER A 20 13.72 4.46 7.65
N ASN A 21 14.77 5.26 7.85
CA ASN A 21 15.44 5.36 9.14
C ASN A 21 14.94 6.64 9.82
N GLN A 22 14.09 6.49 10.80
CA GLN A 22 13.66 7.60 11.66
C GLN A 22 14.31 7.45 13.03
N GLU A 23 15.10 8.45 13.40
CA GLU A 23 15.59 8.64 14.77
C GLU A 23 14.50 9.19 15.71
N ALA A 24 13.21 8.98 15.36
CA ALA A 24 12.11 9.46 16.16
C ALA A 24 12.05 8.73 17.50
N LEU A 25 11.95 9.50 18.58
CA LEU A 25 11.89 9.00 19.96
C LEU A 25 10.70 8.05 20.20
N GLN A 26 9.67 8.11 19.37
CA GLN A 26 8.49 7.24 19.49
C GLN A 26 7.80 7.07 18.12
N LEU A 27 7.90 5.87 17.55
CA LEU A 27 7.18 5.51 16.33
C LEU A 27 5.75 5.09 16.67
N LYS A 28 4.78 5.51 15.88
CA LYS A 28 3.37 5.10 16.00
C LYS A 28 3.14 3.67 15.49
N GLY A 29 4.00 3.20 14.58
CA GLY A 29 3.90 1.90 13.93
C GLY A 29 4.64 1.88 12.60
N GLY A 30 4.23 1.00 11.68
CA GLY A 30 4.82 0.86 10.36
C GLY A 30 3.81 0.95 9.23
N VAL A 31 4.26 1.46 8.07
CA VAL A 31 3.49 1.46 6.81
C VAL A 31 4.27 0.70 5.74
N ILE A 32 3.65 -0.35 5.20
CA ILE A 32 4.15 -1.10 4.04
C ILE A 32 3.51 -0.53 2.78
N LEU A 33 4.32 -0.32 1.72
CA LEU A 33 3.84 0.28 0.48
C LEU A 33 4.09 -0.66 -0.70
N CYS A 34 3.00 -1.07 -1.37
CA CYS A 34 2.97 -1.96 -2.52
C CYS A 34 2.78 -1.16 -3.80
N HIS A 35 3.76 -1.24 -4.72
CA HIS A 35 3.79 -0.45 -5.95
C HIS A 35 2.81 -0.96 -7.04
N PRO A 36 2.52 -0.17 -8.09
CA PRO A 36 1.62 -0.58 -9.16
C PRO A 36 2.23 -1.68 -10.04
N HIS A 37 1.54 -2.04 -11.14
CA HIS A 37 1.80 -3.24 -11.92
C HIS A 37 3.26 -3.37 -12.40
N PRO A 38 3.96 -4.47 -12.05
CA PRO A 38 5.36 -4.71 -12.40
C PRO A 38 5.65 -4.55 -13.89
N GLN A 39 4.85 -5.18 -14.75
CA GLN A 39 5.06 -5.18 -16.21
C GLN A 39 4.69 -3.85 -16.89
N HIS A 40 4.08 -2.90 -16.16
CA HIS A 40 3.77 -1.56 -16.66
C HIS A 40 4.65 -0.47 -16.04
N GLY A 41 5.89 -0.83 -15.67
CA GLY A 41 6.87 0.09 -15.11
C GLY A 41 6.69 0.41 -13.64
N GLY A 42 5.79 -0.31 -12.95
CA GLY A 42 5.62 -0.20 -11.51
C GLY A 42 6.88 -0.60 -10.75
N ASN A 43 7.25 0.23 -9.78
CA ASN A 43 8.38 -0.01 -8.88
C ASN A 43 8.24 0.85 -7.62
N MET A 44 9.06 0.60 -6.61
CA MET A 44 9.03 1.29 -5.32
C MET A 44 9.35 2.80 -5.37
N TYR A 45 9.86 3.30 -6.50
CA TYR A 45 10.13 4.72 -6.73
C TYR A 45 8.98 5.46 -7.42
N ASN A 46 7.86 4.78 -7.71
CA ASN A 46 6.70 5.41 -8.31
C ASN A 46 6.25 6.64 -7.50
N PRO A 47 5.92 7.79 -8.14
CA PRO A 47 5.58 9.04 -7.44
C PRO A 47 4.44 8.93 -6.41
N VAL A 48 3.42 8.11 -6.67
CA VAL A 48 2.32 7.87 -5.71
C VAL A 48 2.85 7.17 -4.46
N ILE A 49 3.72 6.16 -4.64
CA ILE A 49 4.32 5.39 -3.55
C ILE A 49 5.29 6.25 -2.73
N THR A 50 6.13 7.04 -3.38
CA THR A 50 7.07 7.92 -2.67
C THR A 50 6.34 9.03 -1.90
N THR A 51 5.33 9.65 -2.50
CA THR A 51 4.48 10.63 -1.80
C THR A 51 3.81 10.02 -0.57
N ALA A 52 3.23 8.83 -0.71
CA ALA A 52 2.59 8.16 0.42
C ALA A 52 3.59 7.79 1.53
N ALA A 53 4.80 7.36 1.17
CA ALA A 53 5.86 7.07 2.13
C ALA A 53 6.32 8.33 2.90
N GLU A 54 6.46 9.45 2.20
CA GLU A 54 6.81 10.73 2.81
C GLU A 54 5.74 11.20 3.81
N VAL A 55 4.46 11.08 3.44
CA VAL A 55 3.34 11.42 4.34
C VAL A 55 3.36 10.54 5.58
N ALA A 56 3.51 9.23 5.41
CA ALA A 56 3.56 8.29 6.52
C ALA A 56 4.74 8.59 7.47
N SER A 57 5.90 8.88 6.90
CA SER A 57 7.08 9.28 7.66
C SER A 57 6.85 10.57 8.46
N GLN A 58 6.23 11.61 7.85
CA GLN A 58 5.89 12.86 8.52
C GLN A 58 4.88 12.67 9.67
N GLU A 59 4.00 11.68 9.56
CA GLU A 59 3.02 11.34 10.60
C GLU A 59 3.58 10.40 11.69
N GLY A 60 4.88 10.08 11.65
CA GLY A 60 5.58 9.32 12.70
C GLY A 60 5.57 7.81 12.50
N PHE A 61 5.34 7.33 11.28
CA PHE A 61 5.43 5.90 10.96
C PHE A 61 6.79 5.54 10.34
N LEU A 62 7.31 4.38 10.70
CA LEU A 62 8.36 3.74 9.93
C LEU A 62 7.77 3.30 8.58
N THR A 63 8.51 3.45 7.48
CA THR A 63 7.99 3.05 6.15
C THR A 63 8.89 2.00 5.51
N LEU A 64 8.28 1.05 4.83
CA LEU A 64 8.97 0.07 3.99
C LEU A 64 8.34 0.07 2.60
N ARG A 65 9.12 0.51 1.61
CA ARG A 65 8.84 0.35 0.19
C ARG A 65 9.67 -0.81 -0.33
N PHE A 66 9.14 -1.63 -1.20
CA PHE A 66 9.86 -2.75 -1.79
C PHE A 66 9.48 -2.94 -3.25
N ASN A 67 10.31 -3.62 -4.00
CA ASN A 67 10.00 -4.08 -5.35
C ASN A 67 9.49 -5.52 -5.30
N PHE A 68 8.34 -5.76 -5.94
CA PHE A 68 7.85 -7.11 -6.20
C PHE A 68 8.87 -7.92 -6.98
N ARG A 69 8.74 -9.24 -6.95
CA ARG A 69 9.55 -10.17 -7.74
C ARG A 69 9.69 -9.74 -9.20
N GLY A 70 10.90 -9.87 -9.75
CA GLY A 70 11.20 -9.49 -11.13
C GLY A 70 11.30 -7.99 -11.42
N VAL A 71 11.23 -7.13 -10.38
CA VAL A 71 11.35 -5.66 -10.52
C VAL A 71 12.65 -5.18 -9.88
N GLY A 72 13.40 -4.33 -10.57
CA GLY A 72 14.66 -3.76 -10.07
C GLY A 72 15.68 -4.82 -9.71
N GLU A 73 16.18 -4.80 -8.47
CA GLU A 73 17.12 -5.80 -7.94
C GLU A 73 16.41 -6.99 -7.28
N SER A 74 15.07 -7.04 -7.25
CA SER A 74 14.33 -8.19 -6.74
C SER A 74 14.46 -9.38 -7.68
N GLU A 75 14.78 -10.54 -7.10
CA GLU A 75 14.89 -11.79 -7.83
C GLU A 75 13.52 -12.32 -8.29
N GLY A 76 13.52 -13.40 -9.11
CA GLY A 76 12.30 -14.04 -9.61
C GLY A 76 11.72 -13.35 -10.85
N SER A 77 10.45 -13.59 -11.08
CA SER A 77 9.70 -13.05 -12.21
C SER A 77 8.25 -12.81 -11.82
N TYR A 78 7.54 -11.98 -12.57
CA TYR A 78 6.12 -11.72 -12.39
C TYR A 78 5.29 -13.01 -12.48
N GLU A 79 4.40 -13.23 -11.52
CA GLU A 79 3.56 -14.43 -11.36
C GLU A 79 2.07 -14.11 -11.18
N GLU A 80 1.58 -13.12 -11.93
CA GLU A 80 0.15 -12.77 -12.04
C GLU A 80 -0.57 -12.51 -10.71
N GLY A 81 0.16 -12.00 -9.71
CA GLY A 81 -0.34 -11.72 -8.37
C GLY A 81 -0.30 -12.91 -7.41
N ILE A 82 0.04 -14.11 -7.87
CA ILE A 82 0.16 -15.31 -7.01
C ILE A 82 1.43 -15.21 -6.18
N GLY A 83 2.58 -15.14 -6.85
CA GLY A 83 3.86 -14.99 -6.17
C GLY A 83 4.01 -13.65 -5.47
N GLU A 84 3.44 -12.59 -6.03
CA GLU A 84 3.47 -11.27 -5.40
C GLU A 84 2.73 -11.23 -4.05
N ARG A 85 1.72 -12.09 -3.82
CA ARG A 85 1.12 -12.28 -2.50
C ARG A 85 2.08 -12.90 -1.49
N GLU A 86 2.90 -13.86 -1.92
CA GLU A 86 3.95 -14.42 -1.06
C GLU A 86 5.01 -13.36 -0.74
N ASP A 87 5.32 -12.48 -1.70
CA ASP A 87 6.22 -11.35 -1.44
C ASP A 87 5.66 -10.43 -0.35
N VAL A 88 4.36 -10.09 -0.43
CA VAL A 88 3.72 -9.25 0.60
C VAL A 88 3.76 -9.91 1.98
N LYS A 89 3.50 -11.23 2.08
CA LYS A 89 3.59 -11.97 3.35
C LYS A 89 5.00 -11.89 3.93
N ALA A 90 6.02 -12.15 3.11
CA ALA A 90 7.41 -12.07 3.52
C ALA A 90 7.81 -10.65 3.97
N VAL A 91 7.32 -9.62 3.27
CA VAL A 91 7.55 -8.22 3.62
C VAL A 91 6.87 -7.88 4.95
N ILE A 92 5.64 -8.34 5.19
CA ILE A 92 4.96 -8.15 6.48
C ILE A 92 5.78 -8.80 7.61
N ASP A 93 6.22 -10.05 7.44
CA ASP A 93 7.01 -10.77 8.45
C ASP A 93 8.33 -10.04 8.75
N TYR A 94 9.06 -9.67 7.71
CA TYR A 94 10.30 -8.91 7.85
C TYR A 94 10.08 -7.60 8.58
N PHE A 95 9.10 -6.81 8.15
CA PHE A 95 8.89 -5.47 8.68
C PHE A 95 8.35 -5.50 10.12
N TYR A 96 7.47 -6.45 10.41
CA TYR A 96 6.98 -6.65 11.78
C TYR A 96 8.12 -6.94 12.75
N SER A 97 9.13 -7.72 12.33
CA SER A 97 10.32 -8.01 13.14
C SER A 97 11.20 -6.78 13.42
N LYS A 98 11.10 -5.74 12.61
CA LYS A 98 11.86 -4.47 12.77
C LYS A 98 11.16 -3.47 13.69
N LEU A 99 9.87 -3.63 13.93
CA LEU A 99 9.11 -2.75 14.79
C LEU A 99 9.28 -3.16 16.26
N LYS A 100 9.37 -2.15 17.14
CA LYS A 100 9.49 -2.37 18.60
C LYS A 100 8.10 -2.33 19.24
N GLY A 101 7.94 -3.06 20.33
CA GLY A 101 6.70 -3.11 21.11
C GLY A 101 6.04 -4.47 21.08
N ALA A 102 5.12 -4.69 22.03
CA ALA A 102 4.46 -5.99 22.19
C ALA A 102 3.46 -6.29 21.06
N ASN A 103 2.96 -5.27 20.37
CA ASN A 103 1.95 -5.43 19.32
C ASN A 103 1.98 -4.20 18.40
N PRO A 104 3.05 -4.06 17.58
CA PRO A 104 3.23 -2.87 16.75
C PRO A 104 2.14 -2.77 15.70
N LEU A 105 1.60 -1.56 15.52
CA LEU A 105 0.62 -1.25 14.50
C LEU A 105 1.26 -1.35 13.11
N LEU A 106 0.63 -2.09 12.20
CA LEU A 106 0.94 -2.08 10.78
C LEU A 106 -0.23 -1.53 9.95
N VAL A 107 0.10 -0.69 8.98
CA VAL A 107 -0.81 -0.26 7.92
C VAL A 107 -0.24 -0.73 6.58
N LEU A 108 -1.07 -1.27 5.72
CA LEU A 108 -0.66 -1.63 4.37
C LEU A 108 -1.31 -0.67 3.37
N LEU A 109 -0.48 -0.04 2.54
CA LEU A 109 -0.88 0.84 1.47
C LEU A 109 -0.51 0.21 0.13
N GLY A 110 -1.48 0.10 -0.77
CA GLY A 110 -1.25 -0.40 -2.12
C GLY A 110 -1.78 0.58 -3.17
N TYR A 111 -1.09 0.66 -4.30
CA TYR A 111 -1.51 1.43 -5.45
C TYR A 111 -1.77 0.51 -6.64
N SER A 112 -2.94 0.64 -7.27
CA SER A 112 -3.35 -0.12 -8.45
C SER A 112 -3.18 -1.64 -8.23
N PHE A 113 -2.38 -2.34 -9.01
CA PHE A 113 -2.03 -3.75 -8.79
C PHE A 113 -1.58 -4.02 -7.34
N GLY A 114 -0.75 -3.14 -6.77
CA GLY A 114 -0.31 -3.26 -5.38
C GLY A 114 -1.46 -3.15 -4.37
N ALA A 115 -2.54 -2.45 -4.70
CA ALA A 115 -3.75 -2.46 -3.88
C ALA A 115 -4.45 -3.83 -3.95
N TRP A 116 -4.59 -4.40 -5.15
CA TRP A 116 -5.22 -5.72 -5.29
C TRP A 116 -4.44 -6.82 -4.56
N VAL A 117 -3.15 -6.93 -4.82
CA VAL A 117 -2.29 -7.96 -4.20
C VAL A 117 -2.11 -7.69 -2.71
N GLY A 118 -1.71 -6.47 -2.34
CA GLY A 118 -1.38 -6.13 -0.96
C GLY A 118 -2.58 -6.24 -0.03
N LEU A 119 -3.74 -5.68 -0.44
CA LEU A 119 -4.93 -5.72 0.40
C LEU A 119 -5.49 -7.14 0.54
N SER A 120 -5.38 -7.99 -0.49
CA SER A 120 -5.81 -9.39 -0.39
C SER A 120 -5.07 -10.18 0.70
N VAL A 121 -3.79 -9.87 0.92
CA VAL A 121 -3.00 -10.45 2.01
C VAL A 121 -3.32 -9.77 3.34
N ALA A 122 -3.44 -8.44 3.33
CA ALA A 122 -3.64 -7.63 4.54
C ALA A 122 -4.94 -7.99 5.29
N VAL A 123 -6.01 -8.36 4.57
CA VAL A 123 -7.30 -8.71 5.19
C VAL A 123 -7.24 -10.01 5.99
N GLU A 124 -6.31 -10.89 5.66
CA GLU A 124 -6.09 -12.18 6.33
C GLU A 124 -5.05 -12.10 7.45
N ASP A 125 -4.25 -11.02 7.50
CA ASP A 125 -3.19 -10.85 8.50
C ASP A 125 -3.68 -10.04 9.71
N GLY A 126 -3.73 -10.70 10.85
CA GLY A 126 -4.17 -10.08 12.11
C GLY A 126 -3.35 -8.87 12.56
N ARG A 127 -2.08 -8.78 12.13
CA ARG A 127 -1.12 -7.70 12.47
C ARG A 127 -1.44 -6.38 11.75
N ILE A 128 -2.12 -6.43 10.61
CA ILE A 128 -2.51 -5.24 9.86
C ILE A 128 -3.71 -4.57 10.53
N GLY A 129 -3.53 -3.36 11.05
CA GLY A 129 -4.55 -2.58 11.74
C GLY A 129 -5.37 -1.66 10.83
N GLY A 130 -4.90 -1.42 9.60
CA GLY A 130 -5.59 -0.61 8.61
C GLY A 130 -5.02 -0.75 7.22
N VAL A 131 -5.82 -0.39 6.20
CA VAL A 131 -5.40 -0.49 4.80
C VAL A 131 -5.73 0.79 4.02
N VAL A 132 -4.91 1.08 3.01
CA VAL A 132 -5.15 2.15 2.04
C VAL A 132 -5.06 1.57 0.64
N GLY A 133 -6.12 1.70 -0.15
CA GLY A 133 -6.15 1.35 -1.56
C GLY A 133 -6.19 2.62 -2.43
N ILE A 134 -5.11 2.90 -3.16
CA ILE A 134 -5.06 4.01 -4.12
C ILE A 134 -5.36 3.46 -5.51
N ALA A 135 -6.34 4.03 -6.20
CA ALA A 135 -6.82 3.62 -7.52
C ALA A 135 -6.97 2.10 -7.62
N PRO A 136 -7.79 1.45 -6.78
CA PRO A 136 -8.00 0.01 -6.86
C PRO A 136 -8.56 -0.36 -8.24
N PRO A 137 -7.93 -1.28 -9.01
CA PRO A 137 -8.31 -1.54 -10.39
C PRO A 137 -9.55 -2.45 -10.48
N LEU A 138 -10.71 -1.92 -10.08
CA LEU A 138 -11.97 -2.65 -9.92
C LEU A 138 -12.55 -3.20 -11.23
N GLU A 139 -12.21 -2.57 -12.37
CA GLU A 139 -12.60 -3.06 -13.69
C GLU A 139 -11.77 -4.26 -14.17
N ILE A 140 -10.64 -4.55 -13.48
CA ILE A 140 -9.70 -5.61 -13.89
C ILE A 140 -9.71 -6.76 -12.90
N TYR A 141 -9.73 -6.46 -11.59
CA TYR A 141 -9.57 -7.47 -10.53
C TYR A 141 -10.72 -7.45 -9.52
N GLY A 142 -11.06 -8.62 -8.99
CA GLY A 142 -12.05 -8.74 -7.93
C GLY A 142 -11.51 -8.31 -6.56
N PHE A 143 -12.33 -7.58 -5.79
CA PHE A 143 -12.03 -7.10 -4.43
C PHE A 143 -13.01 -7.65 -3.38
N THR A 144 -13.62 -8.79 -3.62
CA THR A 144 -14.61 -9.41 -2.70
C THR A 144 -14.01 -9.74 -1.33
N PHE A 145 -12.69 -9.93 -1.24
CA PHE A 145 -11.99 -10.13 0.02
C PHE A 145 -12.15 -8.95 1.01
N MET A 146 -12.46 -7.74 0.50
CA MET A 146 -12.68 -6.57 1.34
C MET A 146 -14.03 -6.56 2.08
N GLU A 147 -15.01 -7.33 1.64
CA GLU A 147 -16.36 -7.38 2.23
C GLU A 147 -16.36 -7.76 3.72
N LYS A 148 -15.41 -8.61 4.11
CA LYS A 148 -15.26 -9.10 5.50
C LYS A 148 -14.28 -8.29 6.35
N TYR A 149 -13.62 -7.28 5.78
CA TYR A 149 -12.60 -6.52 6.49
C TYR A 149 -13.24 -5.43 7.37
N LYS A 150 -13.11 -5.57 8.68
CA LYS A 150 -13.76 -4.71 9.70
C LYS A 150 -12.84 -3.66 10.32
N LYS A 151 -11.58 -3.60 9.89
CA LYS A 151 -10.63 -2.60 10.39
C LYS A 151 -10.67 -1.34 9.52
N LYS A 152 -9.96 -0.29 9.96
CA LYS A 152 -9.90 1.00 9.26
C LYS A 152 -9.44 0.83 7.81
N LYS A 153 -10.14 1.46 6.88
CA LYS A 153 -9.80 1.44 5.45
C LYS A 153 -10.02 2.80 4.81
N LEU A 154 -9.13 3.15 3.90
CA LEU A 154 -9.24 4.33 3.03
C LEU A 154 -9.11 3.88 1.57
N PHE A 155 -10.00 4.37 0.72
CA PHE A 155 -9.84 4.27 -0.72
C PHE A 155 -9.72 5.66 -1.33
N VAL A 156 -8.81 5.78 -2.31
CA VAL A 156 -8.57 7.04 -3.03
C VAL A 156 -8.55 6.74 -4.52
N ALA A 157 -9.27 7.52 -5.33
CA ALA A 157 -9.22 7.40 -6.78
C ALA A 157 -9.32 8.78 -7.45
N GLY A 158 -8.88 8.86 -8.69
CA GLY A 158 -9.07 10.03 -9.53
C GLY A 158 -10.49 10.08 -10.11
N SER A 159 -11.04 11.27 -10.28
CA SER A 159 -12.39 11.42 -10.87
C SER A 159 -12.44 11.07 -12.37
N GLN A 160 -11.28 11.02 -13.03
CA GLN A 160 -11.14 10.67 -14.45
C GLN A 160 -10.40 9.34 -14.65
N ASP A 161 -10.37 8.48 -13.63
CA ASP A 161 -9.71 7.17 -13.69
C ASP A 161 -10.59 6.16 -14.46
N PRO A 162 -10.16 5.68 -15.65
CA PRO A 162 -10.94 4.72 -16.43
C PRO A 162 -10.81 3.28 -15.91
N ILE A 163 -9.79 2.98 -15.08
CA ILE A 163 -9.52 1.65 -14.51
C ILE A 163 -10.22 1.50 -13.15
N CYS A 164 -10.48 2.62 -12.48
CA CYS A 164 -11.27 2.71 -11.25
C CYS A 164 -12.33 3.81 -11.38
N PRO A 165 -13.34 3.65 -12.26
CA PRO A 165 -14.37 4.65 -12.42
C PRO A 165 -15.08 4.97 -11.11
N THR A 166 -15.31 6.24 -10.82
CA THR A 166 -15.90 6.67 -9.54
C THR A 166 -17.24 6.01 -9.24
N SER A 167 -18.10 5.83 -10.26
CA SER A 167 -19.38 5.15 -10.09
C SER A 167 -19.24 3.69 -9.68
N VAL A 168 -18.25 2.98 -10.22
CA VAL A 168 -17.93 1.59 -9.85
C VAL A 168 -17.35 1.54 -8.45
N LEU A 169 -16.42 2.43 -8.14
CA LEU A 169 -15.81 2.54 -6.83
C LEU A 169 -16.84 2.85 -5.74
N GLU A 170 -17.72 3.80 -5.94
CA GLU A 170 -18.76 4.19 -4.98
C GLU A 170 -19.76 3.06 -4.75
N ALA A 171 -20.23 2.40 -5.81
CA ALA A 171 -21.13 1.24 -5.71
C ALA A 171 -20.49 0.07 -4.94
N TRP A 172 -19.22 -0.23 -5.22
CA TRP A 172 -18.46 -1.25 -4.52
C TRP A 172 -18.15 -0.87 -3.06
N PHE A 173 -17.82 0.40 -2.82
CA PHE A 173 -17.46 0.91 -1.49
C PHE A 173 -18.64 0.98 -0.54
N GLN A 174 -19.83 1.29 -1.04
CA GLN A 174 -21.03 1.57 -0.25
C GLN A 174 -21.37 0.42 0.73
N PRO A 175 -21.39 -0.88 0.35
CA PRO A 175 -21.73 -1.98 1.25
C PRO A 175 -20.59 -2.40 2.18
N LEU A 176 -19.36 -1.87 2.04
CA LEU A 176 -18.26 -2.27 2.92
C LEU A 176 -18.53 -1.87 4.38
N GLU A 177 -18.07 -2.69 5.31
CA GLU A 177 -18.17 -2.47 6.75
C GLU A 177 -17.40 -1.22 7.21
N GLU A 178 -17.92 -0.53 8.19
CA GLU A 178 -17.20 0.55 8.89
C GLU A 178 -16.05 -0.01 9.79
N PRO A 179 -15.01 0.78 10.10
CA PRO A 179 -14.77 2.16 9.68
C PRO A 179 -14.14 2.24 8.28
N LYS A 180 -14.68 3.09 7.43
CA LYS A 180 -14.23 3.29 6.04
C LYS A 180 -14.19 4.77 5.66
N SER A 181 -13.33 5.13 4.71
CA SER A 181 -13.22 6.48 4.16
C SER A 181 -12.98 6.39 2.65
N LEU A 182 -13.56 7.34 1.90
CA LEU A 182 -13.39 7.46 0.46
C LEU A 182 -12.95 8.88 0.14
N ALA A 183 -11.96 9.04 -0.75
CA ALA A 183 -11.54 10.31 -1.28
C ALA A 183 -11.48 10.25 -2.81
N ILE A 184 -12.17 11.14 -3.48
CA ILE A 184 -12.11 11.31 -4.93
C ILE A 184 -11.29 12.56 -5.24
N ILE A 185 -10.21 12.39 -6.01
CA ILE A 185 -9.32 13.47 -6.41
C ILE A 185 -9.83 14.08 -7.71
N PRO A 186 -10.27 15.33 -7.70
CA PRO A 186 -10.79 15.98 -8.89
C PRO A 186 -9.77 16.01 -10.04
N GLU A 187 -10.22 15.79 -11.25
CA GLU A 187 -9.46 15.85 -12.51
C GLU A 187 -8.26 14.85 -12.60
N ALA A 188 -7.98 14.07 -11.58
CA ALA A 188 -6.92 13.07 -11.61
C ALA A 188 -7.35 11.84 -12.42
N ASP A 189 -6.42 11.33 -13.21
CA ASP A 189 -6.49 10.04 -13.89
C ASP A 189 -5.96 8.89 -12.99
N HIS A 190 -5.86 7.69 -13.56
CA HIS A 190 -5.30 6.52 -12.87
C HIS A 190 -3.87 6.72 -12.37
N PHE A 191 -3.08 7.51 -13.08
CA PHE A 191 -1.65 7.71 -12.83
C PHE A 191 -1.36 8.88 -11.90
N PHE A 192 -2.35 9.71 -11.59
CA PHE A 192 -2.21 10.93 -10.78
C PHE A 192 -1.16 11.90 -11.34
N PHE A 193 -1.00 11.96 -12.66
CA PHE A 193 -0.10 12.93 -13.29
C PHE A 193 -0.45 14.35 -12.82
N SER A 194 0.54 15.07 -12.27
CA SER A 194 0.38 16.40 -11.68
C SER A 194 -0.53 16.48 -10.44
N HIS A 195 -1.15 15.38 -9.99
CA HIS A 195 -2.12 15.36 -8.89
C HIS A 195 -1.64 14.58 -7.65
N THR A 196 -0.41 14.03 -7.66
CA THR A 196 0.12 13.27 -6.51
C THR A 196 0.10 14.05 -5.20
N HIS A 197 0.27 15.38 -5.26
CA HIS A 197 0.22 16.26 -4.09
C HIS A 197 -1.16 16.26 -3.40
N LEU A 198 -2.24 15.96 -4.12
CA LEU A 198 -3.60 15.87 -3.57
C LEU A 198 -3.84 14.59 -2.77
N LEU A 199 -2.98 13.57 -2.91
CA LEU A 199 -3.01 12.36 -2.08
C LEU A 199 -2.57 12.63 -0.64
N ILE A 200 -1.82 13.70 -0.40
CA ILE A 200 -1.22 14.02 0.90
C ILE A 200 -2.29 14.13 1.99
N GLN A 201 -3.34 14.88 1.73
CA GLN A 201 -4.34 15.18 2.76
C GLN A 201 -5.15 13.94 3.17
N PRO A 202 -5.77 13.16 2.26
CA PRO A 202 -6.54 11.98 2.65
C PRO A 202 -5.68 10.91 3.35
N ILE A 203 -4.44 10.70 2.91
CA ILE A 203 -3.52 9.74 3.55
C ILE A 203 -3.17 10.22 4.96
N ARG A 204 -2.83 11.50 5.12
CA ARG A 204 -2.52 12.10 6.42
C ARG A 204 -3.66 11.97 7.41
N GLU A 205 -4.87 12.33 7.01
CA GLU A 205 -6.07 12.24 7.84
C GLU A 205 -6.38 10.79 8.26
N PHE A 206 -6.14 9.84 7.37
CA PHE A 206 -6.30 8.42 7.69
C PHE A 206 -5.27 7.95 8.72
N LEU A 207 -3.99 8.27 8.53
CA LEU A 207 -2.91 7.86 9.43
C LEU A 207 -3.01 8.52 10.82
N ARG A 208 -3.60 9.71 10.92
CA ARG A 208 -3.86 10.37 12.21
C ARG A 208 -4.93 9.70 13.06
N LYS A 209 -5.71 8.80 12.48
CA LYS A 209 -6.71 8.01 13.23
C LYS A 209 -6.07 6.87 14.06
N PHE A 210 -4.76 6.70 13.96
CA PHE A 210 -3.92 5.79 14.74
C PHE A 210 -2.97 6.60 15.65
#